data_58613bbc99b174dfcf142c3bbe08f648
#
_entry.id   58613bbc99b174dfcf142c3bbe08f648
#
_cell.length_a   1.000
_cell.length_b   1.000
_cell.length_c   1.000
_cell.angle_alpha   90.00
_cell.angle_beta   90.00
_cell.angle_gamma   90.00
#
_symmetry.space_group_name_H-M   'P 1'
#
loop_
_entity.id
_entity.type
_entity.pdbx_description
1 polymer ?
#
loop_
_entity_poly.entity_id
_entity_poly.type
_entity_poly.pdbx_seq_one_letter_code
_entity_poly.pdbx_strand_id
1 'polypeptide(L)'
;MPRVRERTSPRALNRAAPNNAFDQYLLDIRKLPMIADPKEEIRLARRARKGDQVAIDRLVTANLRFVISYVKRFQGHGLDLSELVAIGNEGLLKAVRKFDPAHGVKFISYAVWWVRQCVLKALAEQTRTVRIPLNQNAALMKMAKIESLLSQELGRSPTDAETAQVLDETVETIRQARLVSTIEVSLDAPVERHDSGSATFGERVAGNTTGEIEDLVDAGLRKEFLAALFRRYLTPREQKILALYYGLEEGSEALTLEGIGAMLGVTRERVRQIRERAFEKLRNAPEVKHLRNFPSAAA
;
A
#
# COMPACT_ATOMS: atom_id res chain seq x y z
N MET A 1 -18.26 -25.02 45.91
CA MET A 1 -19.35 -24.02 45.61
C MET A 1 -18.82 -23.06 44.56
N PRO A 2 -19.34 -23.07 43.35
CA PRO A 2 -18.92 -22.14 42.30
C PRO A 2 -19.67 -20.81 42.45
N ARG A 3 -18.90 -19.71 42.44
CA ARG A 3 -19.43 -18.34 42.48
C ARG A 3 -20.17 -18.02 41.19
N VAL A 4 -21.44 -17.66 41.35
CA VAL A 4 -22.32 -17.12 40.31
C VAL A 4 -21.73 -15.82 39.80
N ARG A 5 -21.38 -15.76 38.49
CA ARG A 5 -21.02 -14.51 37.82
C ARG A 5 -22.28 -13.66 37.67
N GLU A 6 -22.33 -12.56 38.38
CA GLU A 6 -23.32 -11.49 38.16
C GLU A 6 -23.32 -11.03 36.70
N ARG A 7 -24.48 -11.13 36.09
CA ARG A 7 -24.74 -10.52 34.78
C ARG A 7 -24.75 -8.99 34.97
N THR A 8 -23.68 -8.35 34.52
CA THR A 8 -23.66 -6.89 34.40
C THR A 8 -24.76 -6.44 33.45
N SER A 9 -25.69 -5.70 33.98
CA SER A 9 -26.78 -5.02 33.28
C SER A 9 -26.23 -4.15 32.14
N PRO A 10 -26.92 -3.99 31.00
CA PRO A 10 -26.49 -3.09 29.96
C PRO A 10 -26.41 -1.66 30.52
N ARG A 11 -25.20 -1.11 30.59
CA ARG A 11 -24.91 0.24 31.01
C ARG A 11 -25.83 1.21 30.27
N ALA A 12 -26.65 1.92 31.02
CA ALA A 12 -27.46 3.04 30.52
C ALA A 12 -26.52 4.01 29.79
N LEU A 13 -26.68 4.10 28.45
CA LEU A 13 -25.97 5.08 27.64
C LEU A 13 -26.37 6.47 28.10
N ASN A 14 -25.43 7.16 28.77
CA ASN A 14 -25.52 8.53 29.20
C ASN A 14 -26.10 9.39 28.06
N ARG A 15 -27.06 10.23 28.40
CA ARG A 15 -27.64 11.30 27.57
C ARG A 15 -26.68 12.45 27.38
N ALA A 16 -25.43 12.24 27.05
CA ALA A 16 -24.54 13.28 26.56
C ALA A 16 -24.99 13.66 25.14
N ALA A 17 -24.90 14.93 24.79
CA ALA A 17 -25.11 15.43 23.44
C ALA A 17 -24.22 14.61 22.47
N PRO A 18 -24.69 14.30 21.24
CA PRO A 18 -23.91 13.51 20.30
C PRO A 18 -22.62 14.28 19.96
N ASN A 19 -21.49 13.69 20.31
CA ASN A 19 -20.17 14.31 20.08
C ASN A 19 -19.70 14.14 18.63
N ASN A 20 -20.40 13.31 17.84
CA ASN A 20 -20.01 13.00 16.47
C ASN A 20 -21.25 12.78 15.58
N ALA A 21 -21.14 13.06 14.28
CA ALA A 21 -22.19 12.84 13.28
C ALA A 21 -22.73 11.41 13.29
N PHE A 22 -21.88 10.41 13.58
CA PHE A 22 -22.26 9.02 13.68
C PHE A 22 -23.17 8.74 14.89
N ASP A 23 -22.92 9.39 16.03
CA ASP A 23 -23.78 9.25 17.21
C ASP A 23 -25.17 9.83 16.93
N GLN A 24 -25.25 10.96 16.24
CA GLN A 24 -26.53 11.53 15.79
C GLN A 24 -27.28 10.56 14.87
N TYR A 25 -26.60 9.98 13.90
CA TYR A 25 -27.17 8.96 13.02
C TYR A 25 -27.74 7.76 13.80
N LEU A 26 -27.04 7.28 14.82
CA LEU A 26 -27.51 6.18 15.66
C LEU A 26 -28.77 6.55 16.47
N LEU A 27 -28.85 7.80 16.93
CA LEU A 27 -30.03 8.32 17.64
C LEU A 27 -31.25 8.43 16.71
N ASP A 28 -31.03 8.90 15.48
CA ASP A 28 -32.12 9.08 14.52
C ASP A 28 -32.66 7.73 14.01
N ILE A 29 -31.80 6.74 13.77
CA ILE A 29 -32.24 5.40 13.42
C ILE A 29 -33.11 4.73 14.49
N ARG A 30 -32.85 5.04 15.78
CA ARG A 30 -33.69 4.50 16.87
C ARG A 30 -35.14 4.94 16.79
N LYS A 31 -35.42 6.13 16.23
CA LYS A 31 -36.76 6.71 16.09
C LYS A 31 -37.51 6.15 14.89
N LEU A 32 -36.81 5.52 13.94
CA LEU A 32 -37.43 5.02 12.72
C LEU A 32 -38.33 3.82 12.98
N PRO A 33 -39.54 3.82 12.42
CA PRO A 33 -40.48 2.71 12.58
C PRO A 33 -40.02 1.50 11.77
N MET A 34 -40.08 0.33 12.39
CA MET A 34 -39.82 -0.97 11.75
C MET A 34 -41.05 -1.47 11.00
N ILE A 35 -40.85 -2.27 9.97
CA ILE A 35 -41.92 -2.99 9.28
C ILE A 35 -42.18 -4.28 10.07
N ALA A 36 -43.32 -4.38 10.73
CA ALA A 36 -43.71 -5.56 11.51
C ALA A 36 -44.51 -6.58 10.68
N ASP A 37 -45.29 -6.10 9.69
CA ASP A 37 -46.16 -6.94 8.87
C ASP A 37 -45.41 -7.47 7.63
N PRO A 38 -45.29 -8.82 7.47
CA PRO A 38 -44.72 -9.43 6.28
C PRO A 38 -45.46 -9.06 4.98
N LYS A 39 -46.75 -8.78 5.05
CA LYS A 39 -47.54 -8.38 3.87
C LYS A 39 -47.18 -6.96 3.41
N GLU A 40 -46.86 -6.06 4.36
CA GLU A 40 -46.37 -4.72 4.04
C GLU A 40 -44.97 -4.78 3.39
N GLU A 41 -44.10 -5.62 3.92
CA GLU A 41 -42.77 -5.87 3.34
C GLU A 41 -42.83 -6.31 1.87
N ILE A 42 -43.67 -7.29 1.58
CA ILE A 42 -43.87 -7.79 0.21
C ILE A 42 -44.49 -6.72 -0.71
N ARG A 43 -45.43 -5.90 -0.19
CA ARG A 43 -46.04 -4.82 -0.96
C ARG A 43 -45.00 -3.74 -1.31
N LEU A 44 -44.19 -3.33 -0.34
CA LEU A 44 -43.14 -2.37 -0.54
C LEU A 44 -42.05 -2.90 -1.48
N ALA A 45 -41.66 -4.16 -1.36
CA ALA A 45 -40.68 -4.79 -2.23
C ALA A 45 -41.16 -4.83 -3.70
N ARG A 46 -42.46 -5.15 -3.94
CA ARG A 46 -43.03 -5.08 -5.30
C ARG A 46 -43.03 -3.69 -5.90
N ARG A 47 -43.27 -2.65 -5.08
CA ARG A 47 -43.20 -1.25 -5.53
C ARG A 47 -41.78 -0.81 -5.78
N ALA A 48 -40.85 -1.18 -4.88
CA ALA A 48 -39.43 -0.89 -5.01
C ALA A 48 -38.84 -1.49 -6.31
N ARG A 49 -39.24 -2.73 -6.68
CA ARG A 49 -38.81 -3.35 -7.94
C ARG A 49 -39.31 -2.59 -9.19
N LYS A 50 -40.43 -1.85 -9.09
CA LYS A 50 -40.94 -0.98 -10.17
C LYS A 50 -40.26 0.39 -10.19
N GLY A 51 -39.27 0.65 -9.34
CA GLY A 51 -38.53 1.91 -9.26
C GLY A 51 -39.17 2.98 -8.37
N ASP A 52 -40.15 2.63 -7.54
CA ASP A 52 -40.80 3.56 -6.61
C ASP A 52 -39.80 3.92 -5.48
N GLN A 53 -39.27 5.15 -5.52
CA GLN A 53 -38.25 5.65 -4.59
C GLN A 53 -38.79 5.68 -3.14
N VAL A 54 -40.04 6.05 -2.94
CA VAL A 54 -40.67 6.09 -1.60
C VAL A 54 -40.71 4.72 -0.98
N ALA A 55 -41.01 3.68 -1.78
CA ALA A 55 -40.99 2.31 -1.29
C ALA A 55 -39.57 1.81 -1.00
N ILE A 56 -38.60 2.17 -1.81
CA ILE A 56 -37.18 1.88 -1.59
C ILE A 56 -36.72 2.51 -0.27
N ASP A 57 -36.94 3.80 -0.07
CA ASP A 57 -36.53 4.53 1.12
C ASP A 57 -37.17 3.95 2.40
N ARG A 58 -38.47 3.58 2.31
CA ARG A 58 -39.18 2.99 3.42
C ARG A 58 -38.62 1.60 3.78
N LEU A 59 -38.30 0.78 2.78
CA LEU A 59 -37.75 -0.56 2.99
C LEU A 59 -36.32 -0.48 3.55
N VAL A 60 -35.50 0.46 3.07
CA VAL A 60 -34.15 0.72 3.56
C VAL A 60 -34.19 1.20 5.01
N THR A 61 -34.92 2.28 5.29
CA THR A 61 -34.96 2.92 6.61
C THR A 61 -35.42 1.96 7.71
N ALA A 62 -36.38 1.09 7.42
CA ALA A 62 -36.86 0.08 8.36
C ALA A 62 -35.81 -0.98 8.72
N ASN A 63 -34.78 -1.18 7.85
CA ASN A 63 -33.79 -2.23 8.01
C ASN A 63 -32.39 -1.70 8.42
N LEU A 64 -32.18 -0.39 8.60
CA LEU A 64 -30.89 0.17 9.00
C LEU A 64 -30.40 -0.38 10.35
N ARG A 65 -31.29 -0.58 11.31
CA ARG A 65 -30.95 -1.16 12.62
C ARG A 65 -30.37 -2.56 12.51
N PHE A 66 -30.87 -3.34 11.56
CA PHE A 66 -30.37 -4.68 11.28
C PHE A 66 -28.93 -4.59 10.73
N VAL A 67 -28.65 -3.67 9.78
CA VAL A 67 -27.31 -3.48 9.23
C VAL A 67 -26.31 -3.20 10.34
N ILE A 68 -26.61 -2.27 11.24
CA ILE A 68 -25.71 -1.92 12.38
C ILE A 68 -25.43 -3.16 13.23
N SER A 69 -26.45 -3.93 13.58
CA SER A 69 -26.28 -5.14 14.40
C SER A 69 -25.44 -6.21 13.71
N TYR A 70 -25.55 -6.28 12.39
CA TYR A 70 -24.81 -7.24 11.58
C TYR A 70 -23.34 -6.86 11.42
N VAL A 71 -23.05 -5.59 11.07
CA VAL A 71 -21.68 -5.13 10.78
C VAL A 71 -20.80 -5.01 12.03
N LYS A 72 -21.38 -4.88 13.23
CA LYS A 72 -20.63 -4.91 14.49
C LYS A 72 -19.73 -6.14 14.65
N ARG A 73 -20.05 -7.24 14.01
CA ARG A 73 -19.23 -8.47 14.04
C ARG A 73 -17.91 -8.34 13.30
N PHE A 74 -17.81 -7.36 12.41
CA PHE A 74 -16.60 -7.07 11.62
C PHE A 74 -15.75 -5.93 12.20
N GLN A 75 -16.12 -5.44 13.37
CA GLN A 75 -15.38 -4.40 14.09
C GLN A 75 -13.99 -4.91 14.51
N GLY A 76 -12.97 -4.05 14.45
CA GLY A 76 -11.60 -4.43 14.80
C GLY A 76 -10.78 -5.07 13.68
N HIS A 77 -11.30 -5.10 12.44
CA HIS A 77 -10.61 -5.64 11.26
C HIS A 77 -10.03 -4.55 10.34
N GLY A 78 -9.74 -3.36 10.89
CA GLY A 78 -9.03 -2.29 10.16
C GLY A 78 -9.92 -1.18 9.60
N LEU A 79 -11.26 -1.31 9.67
CA LEU A 79 -12.21 -0.23 9.33
C LEU A 79 -12.98 0.21 10.57
N ASP A 80 -13.29 1.51 10.65
CA ASP A 80 -14.13 2.04 11.71
C ASP A 80 -15.59 1.59 11.58
N LEU A 81 -16.33 1.60 12.71
CA LEU A 81 -17.73 1.20 12.71
C LEU A 81 -18.60 2.09 11.81
N SER A 82 -18.32 3.37 11.72
CA SER A 82 -19.02 4.31 10.85
C SER A 82 -18.87 3.93 9.38
N GLU A 83 -17.66 3.58 8.96
CA GLU A 83 -17.34 3.13 7.61
C GLU A 83 -18.03 1.79 7.30
N LEU A 84 -17.92 0.83 8.21
CA LEU A 84 -18.59 -0.48 8.08
C LEU A 84 -20.11 -0.34 7.93
N VAL A 85 -20.73 0.59 8.67
CA VAL A 85 -22.18 0.86 8.56
C VAL A 85 -22.51 1.50 7.22
N ALA A 86 -21.71 2.45 6.74
CA ALA A 86 -21.91 3.06 5.42
C ALA A 86 -21.84 2.02 4.29
N ILE A 87 -20.83 1.16 4.33
CA ILE A 87 -20.66 0.05 3.38
C ILE A 87 -21.82 -0.97 3.49
N GLY A 88 -22.24 -1.28 4.72
CA GLY A 88 -23.39 -2.14 4.96
C GLY A 88 -24.69 -1.57 4.39
N ASN A 89 -24.90 -0.26 4.51
CA ASN A 89 -26.05 0.43 3.92
C ASN A 89 -26.02 0.42 2.40
N GLU A 90 -24.83 0.54 1.78
CA GLU A 90 -24.67 0.35 0.33
C GLU A 90 -25.07 -1.07 -0.09
N GLY A 91 -24.66 -2.08 0.68
CA GLY A 91 -25.08 -3.48 0.48
C GLY A 91 -26.60 -3.65 0.59
N LEU A 92 -27.22 -3.00 1.57
CA LEU A 92 -28.68 -2.99 1.75
C LEU A 92 -29.40 -2.37 0.54
N LEU A 93 -28.91 -1.24 0.03
CA LEU A 93 -29.47 -0.59 -1.17
C LEU A 93 -29.39 -1.50 -2.41
N LYS A 94 -28.26 -2.20 -2.58
CA LYS A 94 -28.10 -3.21 -3.65
C LYS A 94 -29.11 -4.34 -3.51
N ALA A 95 -29.33 -4.79 -2.28
CA ALA A 95 -30.30 -5.84 -1.98
C ALA A 95 -31.72 -5.42 -2.33
N VAL A 96 -32.15 -4.21 -1.95
CA VAL A 96 -33.51 -3.70 -2.23
C VAL A 96 -33.82 -3.68 -3.72
N ARG A 97 -32.84 -3.24 -4.54
CA ARG A 97 -33.00 -3.15 -6.00
C ARG A 97 -33.13 -4.53 -6.68
N LYS A 98 -32.55 -5.57 -6.08
CA LYS A 98 -32.49 -6.93 -6.67
C LYS A 98 -33.41 -7.93 -6.02
N PHE A 99 -34.07 -7.56 -4.92
CA PHE A 99 -34.95 -8.47 -4.20
C PHE A 99 -36.21 -8.79 -4.96
N ASP A 100 -36.52 -10.09 -5.08
CA ASP A 100 -37.78 -10.57 -5.62
C ASP A 100 -38.64 -11.23 -4.52
N PRO A 101 -39.78 -10.59 -4.14
CA PRO A 101 -40.67 -11.13 -3.11
C PRO A 101 -41.43 -12.38 -3.56
N ALA A 102 -41.34 -12.80 -4.83
CA ALA A 102 -42.03 -14.00 -5.32
C ALA A 102 -41.47 -15.30 -4.73
N HIS A 103 -40.23 -15.29 -4.25
CA HIS A 103 -39.55 -16.45 -3.67
C HIS A 103 -40.01 -16.81 -2.23
N GLY A 104 -40.87 -16.03 -1.63
CA GLY A 104 -41.43 -16.33 -0.29
C GLY A 104 -40.48 -16.21 0.88
N VAL A 105 -39.27 -15.65 0.66
CA VAL A 105 -38.26 -15.40 1.70
C VAL A 105 -38.38 -13.99 2.27
N LYS A 106 -38.03 -13.81 3.55
CA LYS A 106 -37.96 -12.47 4.16
C LYS A 106 -36.83 -11.64 3.54
N PHE A 107 -37.06 -10.36 3.36
CA PHE A 107 -36.07 -9.42 2.80
C PHE A 107 -34.73 -9.47 3.56
N ILE A 108 -34.76 -9.50 4.89
CA ILE A 108 -33.55 -9.55 5.72
C ILE A 108 -32.66 -10.76 5.37
N SER A 109 -33.26 -11.95 5.15
CA SER A 109 -32.50 -13.17 4.81
C SER A 109 -31.75 -13.05 3.50
N TYR A 110 -32.32 -12.31 2.53
CA TYR A 110 -31.64 -11.99 1.28
C TYR A 110 -30.62 -10.88 1.43
N ALA A 111 -30.95 -9.81 2.16
CA ALA A 111 -30.09 -8.65 2.36
C ALA A 111 -28.77 -8.98 3.06
N VAL A 112 -28.75 -9.95 4.00
CA VAL A 112 -27.55 -10.44 4.70
C VAL A 112 -26.42 -10.76 3.72
N TRP A 113 -26.70 -11.41 2.62
CA TRP A 113 -25.70 -11.83 1.64
C TRP A 113 -25.04 -10.61 0.95
N TRP A 114 -25.85 -9.61 0.59
CA TRP A 114 -25.37 -8.39 -0.04
C TRP A 114 -24.55 -7.53 0.93
N VAL A 115 -25.04 -7.36 2.16
CA VAL A 115 -24.34 -6.65 3.22
C VAL A 115 -23.00 -7.32 3.50
N ARG A 116 -23.00 -8.65 3.69
CA ARG A 116 -21.78 -9.43 3.91
C ARG A 116 -20.78 -9.27 2.77
N GLN A 117 -21.24 -9.40 1.53
CA GLN A 117 -20.39 -9.28 0.35
C GLN A 117 -19.75 -7.90 0.26
N CYS A 118 -20.52 -6.81 0.47
CA CYS A 118 -19.99 -5.47 0.44
C CYS A 118 -18.96 -5.24 1.55
N VAL A 119 -19.25 -5.69 2.78
CA VAL A 119 -18.34 -5.55 3.92
C VAL A 119 -17.04 -6.32 3.70
N LEU A 120 -17.10 -7.60 3.30
CA LEU A 120 -15.91 -8.40 3.06
C LEU A 120 -15.07 -7.86 1.90
N LYS A 121 -15.73 -7.35 0.84
CA LYS A 121 -15.03 -6.69 -0.26
C LYS A 121 -14.30 -5.44 0.22
N ALA A 122 -14.95 -4.58 0.97
CA ALA A 122 -14.35 -3.37 1.50
C ALA A 122 -13.19 -3.65 2.46
N LEU A 123 -13.34 -4.63 3.36
CA LEU A 123 -12.25 -5.09 4.22
C LEU A 123 -11.04 -5.57 3.40
N ALA A 124 -11.27 -6.28 2.29
CA ALA A 124 -10.19 -6.75 1.44
C ALA A 124 -9.49 -5.64 0.65
N GLU A 125 -10.21 -4.55 0.31
CA GLU A 125 -9.72 -3.49 -0.56
C GLU A 125 -9.22 -2.25 0.17
N GLN A 126 -9.72 -1.95 1.37
CA GLN A 126 -9.54 -0.66 2.03
C GLN A 126 -8.76 -0.71 3.35
N THR A 127 -8.53 -1.91 3.92
CA THR A 127 -7.84 -2.02 5.22
C THR A 127 -6.33 -1.83 5.14
N ARG A 128 -5.72 -2.03 3.97
CA ARG A 128 -4.28 -1.92 3.78
C ARG A 128 -3.92 -0.61 3.10
N THR A 129 -2.82 0.00 3.53
CA THR A 129 -2.24 1.19 2.90
C THR A 129 -1.85 0.90 1.45
N VAL A 130 -1.22 -0.25 1.21
CA VAL A 130 -0.93 -0.76 -0.14
C VAL A 130 -2.04 -1.71 -0.55
N ARG A 131 -2.86 -1.32 -1.53
CA ARG A 131 -3.98 -2.12 -2.03
C ARG A 131 -3.51 -3.41 -2.68
N ILE A 132 -4.06 -4.54 -2.23
CA ILE A 132 -3.83 -5.86 -2.81
C ILE A 132 -5.04 -6.29 -3.63
N PRO A 133 -4.86 -6.90 -4.84
CA PRO A 133 -5.96 -7.46 -5.62
C PRO A 133 -6.74 -8.53 -4.85
N LEU A 134 -8.06 -8.60 -5.06
CA LEU A 134 -8.95 -9.54 -4.36
C LEU A 134 -8.53 -11.01 -4.49
N ASN A 135 -8.00 -11.39 -5.67
CA ASN A 135 -7.55 -12.76 -5.91
C ASN A 135 -6.36 -13.13 -5.01
N GLN A 136 -5.39 -12.22 -4.87
CA GLN A 136 -4.24 -12.41 -3.98
C GLN A 136 -4.67 -12.42 -2.52
N ASN A 137 -5.60 -11.54 -2.12
CA ASN A 137 -6.12 -11.52 -0.76
C ASN A 137 -6.84 -12.84 -0.41
N ALA A 138 -7.61 -13.41 -1.35
CA ALA A 138 -8.24 -14.72 -1.17
C ALA A 138 -7.20 -15.84 -0.99
N ALA A 139 -6.10 -15.80 -1.75
CA ALA A 139 -4.98 -16.74 -1.60
C ALA A 139 -4.30 -16.59 -0.24
N LEU A 140 -4.02 -15.36 0.21
CA LEU A 140 -3.46 -15.07 1.53
C LEU A 140 -4.33 -15.59 2.67
N MET A 141 -5.65 -15.40 2.58
CA MET A 141 -6.60 -15.93 3.56
C MET A 141 -6.59 -17.46 3.63
N LYS A 142 -6.51 -18.13 2.48
CA LYS A 142 -6.37 -19.59 2.41
C LYS A 142 -5.06 -20.05 3.03
N MET A 143 -3.96 -19.40 2.70
CA MET A 143 -2.62 -19.68 3.25
C MET A 143 -2.62 -19.55 4.77
N ALA A 144 -3.08 -18.42 5.31
CA ALA A 144 -3.14 -18.19 6.75
C ALA A 144 -3.98 -19.23 7.50
N LYS A 145 -5.10 -19.66 6.91
CA LYS A 145 -5.94 -20.72 7.48
C LYS A 145 -5.21 -22.06 7.55
N ILE A 146 -4.50 -22.43 6.48
CA ILE A 146 -3.76 -23.70 6.40
C ILE A 146 -2.54 -23.65 7.34
N GLU A 147 -1.81 -22.53 7.39
CA GLU A 147 -0.71 -22.35 8.34
C GLU A 147 -1.18 -22.50 9.80
N SER A 148 -2.35 -21.96 10.14
CA SER A 148 -2.94 -22.14 11.47
C SER A 148 -3.26 -23.58 11.79
N LEU A 149 -3.82 -24.33 10.84
CA LEU A 149 -4.15 -25.75 11.00
C LEU A 149 -2.88 -26.60 11.14
N LEU A 150 -1.91 -26.41 10.24
CA LEU A 150 -0.63 -27.09 10.29
C LEU A 150 0.16 -26.80 11.56
N SER A 151 0.12 -25.55 12.06
CA SER A 151 0.75 -25.18 13.32
C SER A 151 0.14 -25.91 14.53
N GLN A 152 -1.18 -26.16 14.51
CA GLN A 152 -1.86 -26.95 15.54
C GLN A 152 -1.47 -28.43 15.49
N GLU A 153 -1.34 -28.99 14.27
CA GLU A 153 -0.98 -30.40 14.08
C GLU A 153 0.51 -30.68 14.39
N LEU A 154 1.40 -29.79 13.92
CA LEU A 154 2.85 -29.98 14.03
C LEU A 154 3.42 -29.48 15.37
N GLY A 155 2.68 -28.64 16.11
CA GLY A 155 3.17 -27.97 17.32
C GLY A 155 4.29 -26.94 17.06
N ARG A 156 4.55 -26.58 15.79
CA ARG A 156 5.51 -25.57 15.33
C ARG A 156 4.99 -24.83 14.09
N SER A 157 5.64 -23.73 13.74
CA SER A 157 5.34 -23.05 12.48
C SER A 157 5.68 -23.95 11.28
N PRO A 158 4.77 -24.09 10.29
CA PRO A 158 5.01 -24.89 9.10
C PRO A 158 6.07 -24.22 8.20
N THR A 159 6.79 -25.04 7.44
CA THR A 159 7.72 -24.57 6.40
C THR A 159 6.96 -24.19 5.12
N ASP A 160 7.62 -23.40 4.26
CA ASP A 160 7.02 -23.02 2.95
C ASP A 160 6.70 -24.25 2.09
N ALA A 161 7.52 -25.30 2.19
CA ALA A 161 7.32 -26.56 1.46
C ALA A 161 6.09 -27.32 1.97
N GLU A 162 5.89 -27.41 3.29
CA GLU A 162 4.73 -28.06 3.91
C GLU A 162 3.43 -27.31 3.54
N THR A 163 3.47 -25.97 3.59
CA THR A 163 2.31 -25.14 3.21
C THR A 163 1.99 -25.30 1.72
N ALA A 164 3.01 -25.30 0.86
CA ALA A 164 2.87 -25.48 -0.58
C ALA A 164 2.26 -26.83 -0.95
N GLN A 165 2.69 -27.91 -0.27
CA GLN A 165 2.17 -29.25 -0.48
C GLN A 165 0.68 -29.37 -0.15
N VAL A 166 0.21 -28.73 0.92
CA VAL A 166 -1.21 -28.77 1.32
C VAL A 166 -2.09 -27.89 0.42
N LEU A 167 -1.54 -26.79 -0.10
CA LEU A 167 -2.25 -25.88 -1.00
C LEU A 167 -2.24 -26.33 -2.46
N ASP A 168 -1.44 -27.33 -2.81
CA ASP A 168 -1.16 -27.76 -4.21
C ASP A 168 -0.60 -26.60 -5.06
N GLU A 169 0.29 -25.82 -4.46
CA GLU A 169 0.93 -24.64 -5.06
C GLU A 169 2.45 -24.79 -5.08
N THR A 170 3.14 -23.93 -5.83
CA THR A 170 4.61 -23.93 -5.84
C THR A 170 5.16 -23.22 -4.59
N VAL A 171 6.34 -23.64 -4.12
CA VAL A 171 7.04 -22.99 -2.99
C VAL A 171 7.30 -21.51 -3.28
N GLU A 172 7.57 -21.16 -4.53
CA GLU A 172 7.80 -19.79 -4.95
C GLU A 172 6.54 -18.92 -4.83
N THR A 173 5.37 -19.47 -5.18
CA THR A 173 4.07 -18.79 -4.99
C THR A 173 3.83 -18.49 -3.51
N ILE A 174 4.15 -19.43 -2.61
CA ILE A 174 4.01 -19.25 -1.17
C ILE A 174 4.97 -18.16 -0.65
N ARG A 175 6.21 -18.14 -1.11
CA ARG A 175 7.17 -17.08 -0.75
C ARG A 175 6.71 -15.70 -1.19
N GLN A 176 6.26 -15.56 -2.43
CA GLN A 176 5.72 -14.30 -2.94
C GLN A 176 4.48 -13.87 -2.15
N ALA A 177 3.57 -14.78 -1.84
CA ALA A 177 2.40 -14.51 -1.01
C ALA A 177 2.83 -14.02 0.39
N ARG A 178 3.84 -14.63 0.99
CA ARG A 178 4.37 -14.22 2.30
C ARG A 178 4.98 -12.82 2.29
N LEU A 179 5.71 -12.45 1.25
CA LEU A 179 6.23 -11.08 1.07
C LEU A 179 5.09 -10.05 1.00
N VAL A 180 4.01 -10.38 0.27
CA VAL A 180 2.83 -9.51 0.14
C VAL A 180 2.00 -9.47 1.44
N SER A 181 2.10 -10.49 2.30
CA SER A 181 1.34 -10.56 3.56
C SER A 181 1.86 -9.64 4.66
N THR A 182 3.04 -9.04 4.49
CA THR A 182 3.66 -8.15 5.47
C THR A 182 2.70 -7.00 5.83
N ILE A 183 2.58 -6.73 7.14
CA ILE A 183 1.72 -5.67 7.67
C ILE A 183 2.57 -4.41 7.80
N GLU A 184 2.01 -3.28 7.36
CA GLU A 184 2.64 -1.97 7.48
C GLU A 184 2.70 -1.55 8.96
N VAL A 185 3.81 -0.93 9.36
CA VAL A 185 4.00 -0.35 10.69
C VAL A 185 4.08 1.16 10.57
N SER A 186 3.39 1.89 11.46
CA SER A 186 3.47 3.35 11.48
C SER A 186 4.88 3.78 11.87
N LEU A 187 5.45 4.72 11.12
CA LEU A 187 6.72 5.36 11.45
C LEU A 187 6.65 6.19 12.73
N ASP A 188 5.46 6.68 13.08
CA ASP A 188 5.23 7.44 14.32
C ASP A 188 4.97 6.54 15.52
N ALA A 189 4.94 5.21 15.34
CA ALA A 189 4.77 4.29 16.45
C ALA A 189 5.98 4.36 17.39
N PRO A 190 5.76 4.44 18.72
CA PRO A 190 6.85 4.40 19.69
C PRO A 190 7.50 3.01 19.68
N VAL A 191 8.83 2.99 19.73
CA VAL A 191 9.61 1.73 19.73
C VAL A 191 9.40 0.96 21.03
N GLU A 192 9.27 1.66 22.17
CA GLU A 192 9.01 1.07 23.48
C GLU A 192 7.64 1.50 23.99
N ARG A 193 6.82 0.51 24.39
CA ARG A 193 5.43 0.76 24.83
C ARG A 193 5.29 1.45 26.18
N HIS A 194 6.37 1.64 26.94
CA HIS A 194 6.31 2.10 28.34
C HIS A 194 7.00 3.43 28.61
N ASP A 195 7.63 4.06 27.63
CA ASP A 195 8.32 5.33 27.85
C ASP A 195 7.67 6.44 27.00
N SER A 196 7.06 7.43 27.68
CA SER A 196 6.40 8.58 27.02
C SER A 196 7.38 9.57 26.36
N GLY A 197 8.65 9.22 26.29
CA GLY A 197 9.73 9.95 25.59
C GLY A 197 10.54 9.07 24.65
N SER A 198 10.07 7.84 24.33
CA SER A 198 10.82 6.94 23.45
C SER A 198 10.81 7.41 22.00
N ALA A 199 11.95 7.24 21.34
CA ALA A 199 12.12 7.52 19.91
C ALA A 199 11.05 6.79 19.08
N THR A 200 10.57 7.44 18.02
CA THR A 200 9.65 6.84 17.06
C THR A 200 10.37 5.84 16.17
N PHE A 201 9.60 4.92 15.56
CA PHE A 201 10.16 3.95 14.62
C PHE A 201 10.84 4.65 13.43
N GLY A 202 10.29 5.79 12.99
CA GLY A 202 10.85 6.62 11.92
C GLY A 202 12.22 7.18 12.23
N GLU A 203 12.51 7.55 13.49
CA GLU A 203 13.83 8.04 13.90
C GLU A 203 14.90 6.94 13.92
N ARG A 204 14.49 5.68 14.04
CA ARG A 204 15.39 4.51 13.96
C ARG A 204 15.64 4.02 12.55
N VAL A 205 14.78 4.36 11.60
CA VAL A 205 15.00 4.03 10.20
C VAL A 205 16.16 4.89 9.70
N ALA A 206 17.33 4.27 9.53
CA ALA A 206 18.51 4.98 9.05
C ALA A 206 18.23 5.55 7.66
N GLY A 207 18.34 6.87 7.52
CA GLY A 207 18.45 7.51 6.23
C GLY A 207 19.82 7.19 5.61
N ASN A 208 19.89 7.08 4.31
CA ASN A 208 21.15 6.88 3.56
C ASN A 208 22.06 8.14 3.54
N THR A 209 21.80 9.10 4.42
CA THR A 209 22.49 10.40 4.44
C THR A 209 24.00 10.30 4.61
N THR A 210 24.51 9.27 5.29
CA THR A 210 25.96 9.11 5.46
C THR A 210 26.62 8.74 4.13
N GLY A 211 26.04 7.82 3.35
CA GLY A 211 26.54 7.46 2.02
C GLY A 211 26.45 8.61 1.02
N GLU A 212 25.38 9.40 1.08
CA GLU A 212 25.23 10.57 0.18
C GLU A 212 26.30 11.63 0.39
N ILE A 213 26.72 11.90 1.64
CA ILE A 213 27.79 12.85 1.95
C ILE A 213 29.14 12.32 1.48
N GLU A 214 29.43 11.04 1.74
CA GLU A 214 30.65 10.38 1.28
C GLU A 214 30.73 10.37 -0.25
N ASP A 215 29.63 10.02 -0.94
CA ASP A 215 29.54 10.02 -2.39
C ASP A 215 29.73 11.43 -3.00
N LEU A 216 29.19 12.47 -2.37
CA LEU A 216 29.39 13.86 -2.80
C LEU A 216 30.84 14.32 -2.64
N VAL A 217 31.47 13.99 -1.51
CA VAL A 217 32.88 14.29 -1.27
C VAL A 217 33.77 13.55 -2.27
N ASP A 218 33.53 12.26 -2.45
CA ASP A 218 34.26 11.43 -3.40
C ASP A 218 34.09 11.90 -4.86
N ALA A 219 32.88 12.35 -5.23
CA ALA A 219 32.64 12.96 -6.55
C ALA A 219 33.43 14.25 -6.74
N GLY A 220 33.47 15.09 -5.70
CA GLY A 220 34.29 16.31 -5.69
C GLY A 220 35.78 16.03 -5.86
N LEU A 221 36.32 15.12 -5.05
CA LEU A 221 37.73 14.69 -5.12
C LEU A 221 38.07 14.07 -6.48
N ARG A 222 37.19 13.25 -7.05
CA ARG A 222 37.36 12.68 -8.40
C ARG A 222 37.42 13.77 -9.47
N LYS A 223 36.53 14.78 -9.38
CA LYS A 223 36.50 15.92 -10.31
C LYS A 223 37.81 16.73 -10.26
N GLU A 224 38.29 17.04 -9.06
CA GLU A 224 39.56 17.76 -8.86
C GLU A 224 40.74 16.96 -9.36
N PHE A 225 40.81 15.67 -9.08
CA PHE A 225 41.87 14.79 -9.53
C PHE A 225 41.89 14.67 -11.07
N LEU A 226 40.75 14.52 -11.71
CA LEU A 226 40.63 14.49 -13.18
C LEU A 226 41.09 15.84 -13.79
N ALA A 227 40.69 16.96 -13.19
CA ALA A 227 41.12 18.28 -13.65
C ALA A 227 42.65 18.47 -13.55
N ALA A 228 43.26 17.98 -12.48
CA ALA A 228 44.72 18.00 -12.30
C ALA A 228 45.43 17.12 -13.34
N LEU A 229 44.93 15.90 -13.60
CA LEU A 229 45.44 15.03 -14.65
C LEU A 229 45.33 15.67 -16.05
N PHE A 230 44.21 16.28 -16.36
CA PHE A 230 44.01 16.95 -17.65
C PHE A 230 45.00 18.09 -17.84
N ARG A 231 45.21 18.95 -16.82
CA ARG A 231 46.17 20.03 -16.87
C ARG A 231 47.61 19.55 -17.08
N ARG A 232 47.98 18.39 -16.52
CA ARG A 232 49.34 17.86 -16.55
C ARG A 232 49.67 17.14 -17.85
N TYR A 233 48.76 16.38 -18.43
CA TYR A 233 49.03 15.48 -19.55
C TYR A 233 48.40 15.89 -20.88
N LEU A 234 47.41 16.78 -20.86
CA LEU A 234 46.66 17.16 -22.06
C LEU A 234 46.89 18.62 -22.43
N THR A 235 46.93 18.89 -23.74
CA THR A 235 46.91 20.25 -24.27
C THR A 235 45.54 20.91 -24.04
N PRO A 236 45.43 22.25 -23.99
CA PRO A 236 44.14 22.95 -23.78
C PRO A 236 43.07 22.55 -24.80
N ARG A 237 43.48 22.21 -26.02
CA ARG A 237 42.54 21.77 -27.08
C ARG A 237 42.01 20.36 -26.83
N GLU A 238 42.86 19.43 -26.35
CA GLU A 238 42.46 18.08 -25.96
C GLU A 238 41.59 18.09 -24.74
N GLN A 239 41.89 18.93 -23.74
CA GLN A 239 41.03 19.10 -22.55
C GLN A 239 39.63 19.55 -22.93
N LYS A 240 39.49 20.57 -23.78
CA LYS A 240 38.22 21.11 -24.22
C LYS A 240 37.38 20.06 -24.98
N ILE A 241 38.02 19.27 -25.84
CA ILE A 241 37.31 18.19 -26.58
C ILE A 241 36.80 17.13 -25.63
N LEU A 242 37.58 16.69 -24.65
CA LEU A 242 37.16 15.71 -23.67
C LEU A 242 36.06 16.25 -22.74
N ALA A 243 36.20 17.51 -22.29
CA ALA A 243 35.21 18.17 -21.44
C ALA A 243 33.85 18.26 -22.16
N LEU A 244 33.82 18.66 -23.43
CA LEU A 244 32.60 18.73 -24.23
C LEU A 244 32.00 17.33 -24.56
N TYR A 245 32.86 16.34 -24.80
CA TYR A 245 32.44 15.01 -25.17
C TYR A 245 31.80 14.25 -23.98
N TYR A 246 32.32 14.45 -22.77
CA TYR A 246 31.77 13.78 -21.55
C TYR A 246 30.89 14.69 -20.70
N GLY A 247 30.66 15.94 -21.09
CA GLY A 247 29.86 16.87 -20.29
C GLY A 247 30.48 17.17 -18.92
N LEU A 248 31.82 17.33 -18.82
CA LEU A 248 32.49 17.51 -17.54
C LEU A 248 32.41 18.95 -16.99
N GLU A 249 31.92 19.90 -17.80
CA GLU A 249 31.67 21.28 -17.38
C GLU A 249 30.29 21.37 -16.71
N GLU A 250 30.18 22.17 -15.66
CA GLU A 250 28.93 22.32 -14.91
C GLU A 250 27.79 22.85 -15.81
N GLY A 251 26.67 22.10 -15.87
CA GLY A 251 25.50 22.48 -16.66
C GLY A 251 25.62 22.18 -18.16
N SER A 252 26.71 21.52 -18.63
CA SER A 252 26.84 21.12 -20.03
C SER A 252 26.43 19.66 -20.25
N GLU A 253 25.60 19.41 -21.27
CA GLU A 253 25.31 18.05 -21.76
C GLU A 253 26.47 17.54 -22.63
N ALA A 254 26.64 16.20 -22.65
CA ALA A 254 27.62 15.56 -23.52
C ALA A 254 27.30 15.79 -25.00
N LEU A 255 28.27 16.32 -25.75
CA LEU A 255 28.06 16.61 -27.17
C LEU A 255 28.57 15.48 -28.05
N THR A 256 27.93 15.32 -29.22
CA THR A 256 28.39 14.38 -30.24
C THR A 256 29.68 14.85 -30.91
N LEU A 257 30.46 13.91 -31.47
CA LEU A 257 31.70 14.22 -32.17
C LEU A 257 31.48 15.22 -33.33
N GLU A 258 30.31 15.18 -33.94
CA GLU A 258 29.90 16.08 -35.00
C GLU A 258 29.59 17.49 -34.49
N GLY A 259 28.87 17.60 -33.36
CA GLY A 259 28.59 18.86 -32.69
C GLY A 259 29.87 19.56 -32.23
N ILE A 260 30.81 18.79 -31.63
CA ILE A 260 32.15 19.32 -31.24
C ILE A 260 32.94 19.75 -32.48
N GLY A 261 32.87 18.99 -33.59
CA GLY A 261 33.52 19.36 -34.85
C GLY A 261 32.98 20.66 -35.41
N ALA A 262 31.69 20.87 -35.42
CA ALA A 262 31.03 22.10 -35.85
C ALA A 262 31.46 23.32 -34.99
N MET A 263 31.52 23.12 -33.66
CA MET A 263 31.91 24.18 -32.71
C MET A 263 33.36 24.58 -32.82
N LEU A 264 34.27 23.63 -33.08
CA LEU A 264 35.71 23.87 -33.16
C LEU A 264 36.24 24.05 -34.58
N GLY A 265 35.39 24.02 -35.60
CA GLY A 265 35.76 24.19 -37.00
C GLY A 265 36.64 23.06 -37.55
N VAL A 266 36.40 21.82 -37.09
CA VAL A 266 37.14 20.61 -37.50
C VAL A 266 36.20 19.46 -37.89
N THR A 267 36.72 18.54 -38.71
CA THR A 267 35.94 17.37 -39.13
C THR A 267 35.72 16.41 -37.95
N ARG A 268 34.59 15.70 -37.99
CA ARG A 268 34.23 14.64 -37.02
C ARG A 268 35.39 13.64 -36.80
N GLU A 269 36.04 13.21 -37.87
CA GLU A 269 37.15 12.26 -37.82
C GLU A 269 38.36 12.86 -37.11
N ARG A 270 38.60 14.17 -37.29
CA ARG A 270 39.68 14.86 -36.59
C ARG A 270 39.44 14.97 -35.10
N VAL A 271 38.20 15.21 -34.69
CA VAL A 271 37.81 15.18 -33.26
C VAL A 271 38.03 13.80 -32.67
N ARG A 272 37.64 12.72 -33.39
CA ARG A 272 37.88 11.34 -32.97
C ARG A 272 39.35 11.04 -32.74
N GLN A 273 40.20 11.41 -33.71
CA GLN A 273 41.67 11.23 -33.59
C GLN A 273 42.26 11.97 -32.40
N ILE A 274 41.84 13.21 -32.15
CA ILE A 274 42.34 13.99 -31.01
C ILE A 274 41.88 13.33 -29.71
N ARG A 275 40.64 12.91 -29.59
CA ARG A 275 40.09 12.18 -28.46
C ARG A 275 40.90 10.91 -28.15
N GLU A 276 41.15 10.08 -29.16
CA GLU A 276 41.91 8.83 -29.00
C GLU A 276 43.33 9.09 -28.52
N ARG A 277 44.04 10.06 -29.11
CA ARG A 277 45.38 10.47 -28.64
C ARG A 277 45.39 10.98 -27.23
N ALA A 278 44.35 11.76 -26.83
CA ALA A 278 44.21 12.24 -25.48
C ALA A 278 44.01 11.07 -24.49
N PHE A 279 43.21 10.07 -24.88
CA PHE A 279 43.06 8.87 -24.07
C PHE A 279 44.33 8.02 -23.93
N GLU A 280 45.11 7.87 -25.00
CA GLU A 280 46.38 7.16 -24.92
C GLU A 280 47.37 7.87 -23.95
N LYS A 281 47.43 9.19 -24.00
CA LYS A 281 48.26 9.97 -23.06
C LYS A 281 47.83 9.76 -21.61
N LEU A 282 46.52 9.82 -21.33
CA LEU A 282 45.99 9.57 -20.01
C LEU A 282 46.23 8.13 -19.55
N ARG A 283 46.00 7.14 -20.42
CA ARG A 283 46.18 5.72 -20.10
C ARG A 283 47.62 5.38 -19.70
N ASN A 284 48.58 6.06 -20.29
CA ASN A 284 49.99 5.87 -20.00
C ASN A 284 50.47 6.68 -18.77
N ALA A 285 49.62 7.54 -18.18
CA ALA A 285 49.95 8.29 -17.00
C ALA A 285 50.01 7.36 -15.75
N PRO A 286 51.08 7.39 -14.97
CA PRO A 286 51.28 6.51 -13.82
C PRO A 286 50.19 6.68 -12.74
N GLU A 287 49.67 7.90 -12.59
CA GLU A 287 48.66 8.25 -11.62
C GLU A 287 47.25 7.61 -11.92
N VAL A 288 47.02 7.23 -13.16
CA VAL A 288 45.74 6.56 -13.56
C VAL A 288 45.56 5.19 -12.87
N LYS A 289 46.67 4.56 -12.46
CA LYS A 289 46.60 3.32 -11.68
C LYS A 289 45.85 3.53 -10.33
N HIS A 290 45.93 4.71 -9.75
CA HIS A 290 45.20 5.05 -8.52
C HIS A 290 43.67 5.19 -8.75
N LEU A 291 43.21 5.58 -9.96
CA LEU A 291 41.78 5.66 -10.30
C LEU A 291 41.09 4.30 -10.31
N ARG A 292 41.83 3.21 -10.52
CA ARG A 292 41.28 1.87 -10.43
C ARG A 292 40.86 1.46 -9.02
N ASN A 293 41.38 2.10 -8.01
CA ASN A 293 41.10 1.82 -6.61
C ASN A 293 39.91 2.62 -6.06
N PHE A 294 39.39 3.58 -6.83
CA PHE A 294 38.13 4.23 -6.46
C PHE A 294 36.98 3.25 -6.69
N PRO A 295 36.10 3.05 -5.71
CA PRO A 295 34.92 2.20 -5.88
C PRO A 295 34.13 2.73 -7.09
N SER A 296 33.86 1.82 -8.04
CA SER A 296 32.93 2.09 -9.14
C SER A 296 31.61 2.41 -8.49
N ALA A 297 31.06 3.61 -8.73
CA ALA A 297 29.66 3.85 -8.46
C ALA A 297 28.89 2.79 -9.28
N ALA A 298 28.40 1.74 -8.60
CA ALA A 298 27.60 0.72 -9.22
C ALA A 298 26.34 1.41 -9.77
N ALA A 299 26.12 1.17 -11.06
CA ALA A 299 24.94 1.62 -11.78
C ALA A 299 23.65 1.02 -11.20
#